data_fca2b9791e7b40e55bf82cbcd6587a30
#
_entry.id   fca2b9791e7b40e55bf82cbcd6587a30
#
_cell.length_a   1.000
_cell.length_b   1.000
_cell.length_c   1.000
_cell.angle_alpha   90.00
_cell.angle_beta   90.00
_cell.angle_gamma   90.00
#
_symmetry.space_group_name_H-M   'P 1'
#
loop_
_entity.id
_entity.type
_entity.pdbx_description
1 polymer ?
#
loop_
_entity_poly.entity_id
_entity_poly.type
_entity_poly.pdbx_seq_one_letter_code
_entity_poly.pdbx_strand_id
1 'polypeptide(L)'
;SKKKITNIDGLKYNGKTLSSNADKAAGLNDFFSNIGKMVEQKIPKTQTKFDQYLTNPNPQNIIHKECTDIEIIEIIRNLQNSKATGPNSIPTNLLKIASPIIVPILTSLINKSLNQGVFPSILKFADVCPIFKKNDPEKCENYRPISLLSNLGKIFEKVMYSRVSDF
;
A
#
# COMPACT_ATOMS: atom_id res chain seq x y z
N SER A 1 20.29 4.02 20.14
CA SER A 1 19.26 3.08 19.60
C SER A 1 17.89 3.69 19.84
N LYS A 2 17.11 3.93 18.79
CA LYS A 2 15.73 4.45 18.92
C LYS A 2 14.89 3.36 19.60
N LYS A 3 14.32 3.68 20.76
CA LYS A 3 13.39 2.81 21.47
C LYS A 3 12.22 2.46 20.53
N LYS A 4 12.10 1.20 20.16
CA LYS A 4 10.98 0.71 19.34
C LYS A 4 9.76 0.68 20.27
N ILE A 5 8.81 1.60 20.09
CA ILE A 5 7.56 1.57 20.85
C ILE A 5 6.76 0.41 20.27
N THR A 6 6.62 -0.65 21.06
CA THR A 6 5.88 -1.87 20.68
C THR A 6 4.46 -1.86 21.21
N ASN A 7 4.15 -0.97 22.15
CA ASN A 7 2.81 -0.82 22.72
C ASN A 7 2.44 0.67 22.79
N ILE A 8 1.21 1.00 22.44
CA ILE A 8 0.64 2.34 22.57
C ILE A 8 -0.20 2.33 23.84
N ASP A 9 0.34 2.93 24.94
CA ASP A 9 -0.34 2.86 26.24
C ASP A 9 -1.63 3.69 26.27
N GLY A 10 -1.63 4.89 25.72
CA GLY A 10 -2.78 5.76 25.56
C GLY A 10 -2.69 6.52 24.23
N LEU A 11 -3.82 6.89 23.68
CA LEU A 11 -3.89 7.68 22.47
C LEU A 11 -4.93 8.78 22.64
N LYS A 12 -4.59 10.01 22.30
CA LYS A 12 -5.49 11.16 22.35
C LYS A 12 -6.00 11.51 20.96
N TYR A 13 -7.30 11.49 20.77
CA TYR A 13 -7.93 11.83 19.51
C TYR A 13 -9.30 12.51 19.76
N ASN A 14 -9.54 13.62 19.08
CA ASN A 14 -10.80 14.40 19.20
C ASN A 14 -11.21 14.70 20.66
N GLY A 15 -10.23 15.09 21.49
CA GLY A 15 -10.46 15.43 22.91
C GLY A 15 -10.74 14.24 23.84
N LYS A 16 -10.66 13.01 23.34
CA LYS A 16 -10.85 11.77 24.11
C LYS A 16 -9.53 11.01 24.26
N THR A 17 -9.37 10.35 25.41
CA THR A 17 -8.28 9.38 25.63
C THR A 17 -8.79 7.99 25.30
N LEU A 18 -8.14 7.34 24.34
CA LEU A 18 -8.47 6.00 23.86
C LEU A 18 -7.57 4.99 24.58
N SER A 19 -8.14 4.11 25.37
CA SER A 19 -7.41 3.15 26.20
C SER A 19 -7.49 1.72 25.66
N SER A 20 -8.61 1.28 25.13
CA SER A 20 -8.73 -0.06 24.55
C SER A 20 -8.02 -0.14 23.20
N ASN A 21 -7.51 -1.33 22.84
CA ASN A 21 -6.88 -1.55 21.54
C ASN A 21 -7.85 -1.32 20.38
N ALA A 22 -9.13 -1.65 20.55
CA ALA A 22 -10.15 -1.42 19.54
C ALA A 22 -10.38 0.08 19.31
N ASP A 23 -10.50 0.87 20.39
CA ASP A 23 -10.69 2.33 20.28
C ASP A 23 -9.46 3.01 19.66
N LYS A 24 -8.24 2.58 20.06
CA LYS A 24 -6.99 3.08 19.47
C LYS A 24 -6.92 2.80 17.98
N ALA A 25 -7.26 1.56 17.56
CA ALA A 25 -7.29 1.18 16.15
C ALA A 25 -8.32 2.00 15.37
N ALA A 26 -9.54 2.16 15.91
CA ALA A 26 -10.59 2.98 15.31
C ALA A 26 -10.17 4.45 15.19
N GLY A 27 -9.60 5.02 16.25
CA GLY A 27 -9.14 6.41 16.26
C GLY A 27 -8.01 6.68 15.28
N LEU A 28 -7.03 5.77 15.18
CA LEU A 28 -5.95 5.87 14.18
C LEU A 28 -6.48 5.72 12.75
N ASN A 29 -7.41 4.79 12.52
CA ASN A 29 -8.02 4.60 11.22
C ASN A 29 -8.81 5.84 10.77
N ASP A 30 -9.61 6.42 11.67
CA ASP A 30 -10.33 7.67 11.39
C ASP A 30 -9.35 8.82 11.10
N PHE A 31 -8.31 8.99 11.93
CA PHE A 31 -7.29 10.01 11.72
C PHE A 31 -6.60 9.85 10.35
N PHE A 32 -6.12 8.66 10.02
CA PHE A 32 -5.40 8.43 8.75
C PHE A 32 -6.30 8.56 7.54
N SER A 33 -7.57 8.18 7.63
CA SER A 33 -8.56 8.34 6.55
C SER A 33 -8.88 9.80 6.25
N ASN A 34 -8.81 10.66 7.26
CA ASN A 34 -9.19 12.07 7.14
C ASN A 34 -8.01 13.03 6.97
N ILE A 35 -6.76 12.59 7.21
CA ILE A 35 -5.58 13.47 7.19
C ILE A 35 -5.42 14.21 5.85
N GLY A 36 -5.73 13.57 4.73
CA GLY A 36 -5.67 14.20 3.40
C GLY A 36 -6.60 15.41 3.32
N LYS A 37 -7.85 15.25 3.74
CA LYS A 37 -8.84 16.35 3.78
C LYS A 37 -8.43 17.47 4.74
N MET A 38 -7.88 17.10 5.90
CA MET A 38 -7.41 18.09 6.89
C MET A 38 -6.24 18.92 6.36
N VAL A 39 -5.35 18.32 5.57
CA VAL A 39 -4.22 19.02 4.93
C VAL A 39 -4.74 19.88 3.78
N GLU A 40 -5.63 19.36 2.93
CA GLU A 40 -6.24 20.09 1.82
C GLU A 40 -6.90 21.39 2.28
N GLN A 41 -7.62 21.38 3.40
CA GLN A 41 -8.26 22.57 3.97
C GLN A 41 -7.27 23.67 4.37
N LYS A 42 -6.00 23.34 4.60
CA LYS A 42 -4.93 24.27 4.97
C LYS A 42 -4.19 24.83 3.75
N ILE A 43 -4.38 24.23 2.57
CA ILE A 43 -3.74 24.69 1.33
C ILE A 43 -4.51 25.90 0.79
N PRO A 44 -3.83 27.03 0.52
CA PRO A 44 -4.48 28.18 -0.11
C PRO A 44 -5.07 27.77 -1.46
N LYS A 45 -6.32 28.15 -1.70
CA LYS A 45 -6.94 27.92 -3.00
C LYS A 45 -6.21 28.75 -4.06
N THR A 46 -5.76 28.10 -5.12
CA THR A 46 -5.17 28.73 -6.29
C THR A 46 -6.07 28.52 -7.51
N GLN A 47 -6.07 29.47 -8.43
CA GLN A 47 -6.71 29.32 -9.74
C GLN A 47 -5.81 28.60 -10.75
N THR A 48 -4.53 28.42 -10.42
CA THR A 48 -3.55 27.75 -11.27
C THR A 48 -3.84 26.25 -11.29
N LYS A 49 -4.08 25.70 -12.47
CA LYS A 49 -4.27 24.27 -12.68
C LYS A 49 -2.92 23.57 -12.83
N PHE A 50 -2.86 22.28 -12.44
CA PHE A 50 -1.62 21.49 -12.49
C PHE A 50 -1.03 21.36 -13.91
N ASP A 51 -1.87 21.35 -14.94
CA ASP A 51 -1.49 21.26 -16.34
C ASP A 51 -0.64 22.44 -16.81
N GLN A 52 -0.75 23.60 -16.16
CA GLN A 52 0.10 24.76 -16.43
C GLN A 52 1.58 24.55 -16.05
N TYR A 53 1.87 23.55 -15.23
CA TYR A 53 3.24 23.16 -14.85
C TYR A 53 3.83 22.08 -15.77
N LEU A 54 3.03 21.50 -16.67
CA LEU A 54 3.47 20.50 -17.63
C LEU A 54 4.06 21.19 -18.88
N THR A 55 5.36 21.45 -18.84
CA THR A 55 6.05 22.15 -19.93
C THR A 55 6.24 21.31 -21.18
N ASN A 56 6.41 19.98 -21.01
CA ASN A 56 6.61 19.03 -22.11
C ASN A 56 5.89 17.70 -21.80
N PRO A 57 4.57 17.61 -22.02
CA PRO A 57 3.86 16.35 -21.80
C PRO A 57 4.40 15.29 -22.78
N ASN A 58 4.65 14.10 -22.29
CA ASN A 58 5.01 12.97 -23.13
C ASN A 58 3.82 12.62 -24.04
N PRO A 59 3.94 12.70 -25.37
CA PRO A 59 2.84 12.39 -26.28
C PRO A 59 2.56 10.88 -26.40
N GLN A 60 3.43 10.04 -25.87
CA GLN A 60 3.26 8.59 -25.93
C GLN A 60 2.27 8.10 -24.91
N ASN A 61 1.54 7.05 -25.27
CA ASN A 61 0.68 6.32 -24.35
C ASN A 61 1.43 5.14 -23.75
N ILE A 62 1.13 4.80 -22.50
CA ILE A 62 1.63 3.57 -21.90
C ILE A 62 1.03 2.39 -22.66
N ILE A 63 1.89 1.61 -23.33
CA ILE A 63 1.47 0.37 -23.97
C ILE A 63 1.52 -0.74 -22.93
N HIS A 64 0.38 -1.37 -22.66
CA HIS A 64 0.32 -2.50 -21.76
C HIS A 64 0.99 -3.71 -22.40
N LYS A 65 2.20 -4.01 -21.94
CA LYS A 65 2.86 -5.28 -22.23
C LYS A 65 2.34 -6.34 -21.27
N GLU A 66 1.85 -7.45 -21.79
CA GLU A 66 1.44 -8.59 -20.98
C GLU A 66 2.61 -9.12 -20.14
N CYS A 67 2.32 -9.59 -18.93
CA CYS A 67 3.30 -10.26 -18.11
C CYS A 67 3.44 -11.73 -18.53
N THR A 68 4.61 -12.30 -18.29
CA THR A 68 4.93 -13.70 -18.57
C THR A 68 5.07 -14.49 -17.30
N ASP A 69 4.97 -15.82 -17.39
CA ASP A 69 5.21 -16.72 -16.24
C ASP A 69 6.61 -16.52 -15.66
N ILE A 70 7.60 -16.27 -16.50
CA ILE A 70 8.99 -16.02 -16.07
C ILE A 70 9.06 -14.77 -15.19
N GLU A 71 8.41 -13.70 -15.60
CA GLU A 71 8.35 -12.45 -14.82
C GLU A 71 7.70 -12.69 -13.44
N ILE A 72 6.60 -13.42 -13.41
CA ILE A 72 5.90 -13.72 -12.14
C ILE A 72 6.76 -14.61 -11.23
N ILE A 73 7.46 -15.60 -11.80
CA ILE A 73 8.41 -16.45 -11.04
C ILE A 73 9.50 -15.59 -10.40
N GLU A 74 10.10 -14.67 -11.15
CA GLU A 74 11.16 -13.79 -10.65
C GLU A 74 10.65 -12.87 -9.54
N ILE A 75 9.47 -12.31 -9.71
CA ILE A 75 8.82 -11.50 -8.66
C ILE A 75 8.63 -12.33 -7.39
N ILE A 76 8.09 -13.56 -7.48
CA ILE A 76 7.85 -14.43 -6.33
C ILE A 76 9.17 -14.81 -5.65
N ARG A 77 10.20 -15.16 -6.41
CA ARG A 77 11.54 -15.51 -5.87
C ARG A 77 12.12 -14.36 -5.05
N ASN A 78 11.95 -13.12 -5.50
CA ASN A 78 12.47 -11.92 -4.87
C ASN A 78 11.63 -11.41 -3.69
N LEU A 79 10.48 -12.03 -3.38
CA LEU A 79 9.72 -11.70 -2.18
C LEU A 79 10.49 -12.15 -0.92
N GLN A 80 10.55 -11.26 0.08
CA GLN A 80 11.25 -11.54 1.34
C GLN A 80 10.37 -12.37 2.28
N ASN A 81 10.88 -13.49 2.79
CA ASN A 81 10.14 -14.40 3.67
C ASN A 81 9.80 -13.80 5.04
N SER A 82 10.60 -12.84 5.52
CA SER A 82 10.53 -12.29 6.87
C SER A 82 9.64 -11.05 7.01
N LYS A 83 9.05 -10.56 5.92
CA LYS A 83 8.20 -9.38 6.00
C LYS A 83 6.77 -9.74 6.42
N ALA A 84 6.21 -8.86 7.26
CA ALA A 84 4.80 -8.92 7.61
C ALA A 84 3.93 -8.86 6.34
N THR A 85 2.90 -9.66 6.33
CA THR A 85 1.94 -9.75 5.25
C THR A 85 0.60 -9.18 5.71
N GLY A 86 -0.16 -8.61 4.79
CA GLY A 86 -1.49 -8.06 5.07
C GLY A 86 -2.55 -9.16 5.28
N PRO A 87 -3.83 -8.75 5.35
CA PRO A 87 -4.94 -9.64 5.68
C PRO A 87 -5.04 -10.78 4.67
N ASN A 88 -5.42 -11.96 5.16
CA ASN A 88 -5.63 -13.17 4.34
C ASN A 88 -4.46 -13.54 3.43
N SER A 89 -3.24 -13.20 3.83
CA SER A 89 -2.07 -13.38 2.99
C SER A 89 -1.50 -14.78 3.09
N ILE A 90 -1.25 -15.39 1.94
CA ILE A 90 -0.48 -16.63 1.85
C ILE A 90 0.97 -16.31 2.26
N PRO A 91 1.57 -17.05 3.20
CA PRO A 91 2.96 -16.88 3.58
C PRO A 91 3.91 -16.97 2.36
N THR A 92 4.94 -16.14 2.33
CA THR A 92 5.85 -16.07 1.17
C THR A 92 6.55 -17.39 0.87
N ASN A 93 6.94 -18.15 1.90
CA ASN A 93 7.53 -19.47 1.74
C ASN A 93 6.58 -20.45 1.05
N LEU A 94 5.30 -20.47 1.46
CA LEU A 94 4.29 -21.31 0.84
C LEU A 94 4.02 -20.90 -0.62
N LEU A 95 3.96 -19.58 -0.88
CA LEU A 95 3.80 -19.04 -2.23
C LEU A 95 4.95 -19.47 -3.15
N LYS A 96 6.20 -19.46 -2.64
CA LYS A 96 7.38 -19.95 -3.39
C LYS A 96 7.31 -21.44 -3.70
N ILE A 97 6.86 -22.26 -2.75
CA ILE A 97 6.70 -23.70 -2.96
C ILE A 97 5.60 -23.97 -3.99
N ALA A 98 4.47 -23.27 -3.90
CA ALA A 98 3.33 -23.44 -4.80
C ALA A 98 3.53 -22.81 -6.17
N SER A 99 4.60 -22.00 -6.38
CA SER A 99 4.80 -21.23 -7.61
C SER A 99 4.67 -22.03 -8.90
N PRO A 100 5.17 -23.28 -9.02
CA PRO A 100 5.04 -24.04 -10.28
C PRO A 100 3.57 -24.29 -10.69
N ILE A 101 2.67 -24.35 -9.73
CA ILE A 101 1.25 -24.62 -9.96
C ILE A 101 0.46 -23.32 -10.15
N ILE A 102 0.76 -22.29 -9.34
CA ILE A 102 -0.06 -21.08 -9.28
C ILE A 102 0.36 -20.02 -10.30
N VAL A 103 1.60 -20.04 -10.80
CA VAL A 103 2.11 -19.00 -11.70
C VAL A 103 1.28 -18.86 -12.98
N PRO A 104 0.93 -19.91 -13.72
CA PRO A 104 0.11 -19.74 -14.94
C PRO A 104 -1.25 -19.10 -14.66
N ILE A 105 -1.86 -19.43 -13.52
CA ILE A 105 -3.12 -18.85 -13.08
C ILE A 105 -2.95 -17.37 -12.75
N LEU A 106 -1.90 -17.02 -11.99
CA LEU A 106 -1.61 -15.64 -11.63
C LEU A 106 -1.30 -14.79 -12.87
N THR A 107 -0.50 -15.29 -13.79
CA THR A 107 -0.19 -14.62 -15.06
C THR A 107 -1.47 -14.30 -15.83
N SER A 108 -2.37 -15.27 -15.97
CA SER A 108 -3.66 -15.09 -16.64
C SER A 108 -4.54 -14.04 -15.96
N LEU A 109 -4.64 -14.09 -14.63
CA LEU A 109 -5.45 -13.14 -13.86
C LEU A 109 -4.86 -11.72 -13.93
N ILE A 110 -3.55 -11.58 -13.86
CA ILE A 110 -2.88 -10.27 -13.95
C ILE A 110 -3.09 -9.68 -15.35
N ASN A 111 -2.86 -10.46 -16.41
CA ASN A 111 -3.07 -10.00 -17.78
C ASN A 111 -4.52 -9.62 -18.05
N LYS A 112 -5.47 -10.40 -17.55
CA LYS A 112 -6.89 -10.03 -17.62
C LYS A 112 -7.18 -8.70 -16.89
N SER A 113 -6.60 -8.50 -15.71
CA SER A 113 -6.73 -7.27 -14.94
C SER A 113 -6.13 -6.06 -15.70
N LEU A 114 -4.95 -6.22 -16.29
CA LEU A 114 -4.28 -5.20 -17.09
C LEU A 114 -5.12 -4.83 -18.34
N ASN A 115 -5.57 -5.83 -19.09
CA ASN A 115 -6.36 -5.62 -20.32
C ASN A 115 -7.71 -4.96 -20.05
N GLN A 116 -8.31 -5.23 -18.89
CA GLN A 116 -9.59 -4.63 -18.50
C GLN A 116 -9.45 -3.28 -17.79
N GLY A 117 -8.23 -2.88 -17.39
CA GLY A 117 -8.00 -1.69 -16.57
C GLY A 117 -8.62 -1.81 -15.15
N VAL A 118 -8.86 -3.04 -14.66
CA VAL A 118 -9.54 -3.29 -13.38
C VAL A 118 -8.61 -3.98 -12.40
N PHE A 119 -8.25 -3.29 -11.31
CA PHE A 119 -7.51 -3.91 -10.20
C PHE A 119 -8.49 -4.67 -9.29
N PRO A 120 -8.21 -5.95 -8.95
CA PRO A 120 -9.11 -6.77 -8.14
C PRO A 120 -9.43 -6.14 -6.78
N SER A 121 -10.72 -5.98 -6.46
CA SER A 121 -11.14 -5.28 -5.24
C SER A 121 -10.63 -5.95 -3.96
N ILE A 122 -10.53 -7.28 -3.93
CA ILE A 122 -10.02 -8.04 -2.79
C ILE A 122 -8.55 -7.71 -2.46
N LEU A 123 -7.76 -7.28 -3.45
CA LEU A 123 -6.35 -6.92 -3.27
C LEU A 123 -6.15 -5.45 -2.84
N LYS A 124 -7.22 -4.65 -2.81
CA LYS A 124 -7.20 -3.25 -2.34
C LYS A 124 -7.22 -3.13 -0.81
N PHE A 125 -7.48 -4.23 -0.09
CA PHE A 125 -7.46 -4.23 1.37
C PHE A 125 -6.06 -4.37 1.91
N ALA A 126 -5.76 -3.61 2.96
CA ALA A 126 -4.49 -3.65 3.66
C ALA A 126 -4.71 -3.49 5.17
N ASP A 127 -3.91 -4.17 5.98
CA ASP A 127 -3.80 -3.86 7.40
C ASP A 127 -2.92 -2.63 7.58
N VAL A 128 -3.40 -1.63 8.31
CA VAL A 128 -2.62 -0.43 8.58
C VAL A 128 -1.88 -0.58 9.90
N CYS A 129 -0.55 -0.65 9.84
CA CYS A 129 0.31 -0.68 11.00
C CYS A 129 0.81 0.74 11.34
N PRO A 130 0.44 1.31 12.49
CA PRO A 130 0.92 2.62 12.90
C PRO A 130 2.37 2.52 13.38
N ILE A 131 3.28 3.22 12.73
CA ILE A 131 4.68 3.29 13.13
C ILE A 131 4.97 4.64 13.78
N PHE A 132 5.40 4.61 15.03
CA PHE A 132 5.77 5.83 15.75
C PHE A 132 6.94 6.55 15.05
N LYS A 133 6.80 7.86 14.87
CA LYS A 133 7.80 8.70 14.20
C LYS A 133 8.69 9.43 15.20
N LYS A 134 8.09 10.26 16.03
CA LYS A 134 8.80 11.12 17.03
C LYS A 134 7.79 11.87 17.90
N ASN A 135 8.28 12.57 18.90
CA ASN A 135 7.56 13.45 19.81
C ASN A 135 6.67 12.67 20.80
N ASP A 136 5.44 13.09 20.99
CA ASP A 136 4.50 12.55 21.96
C ASP A 136 3.81 11.28 21.40
N PRO A 137 3.99 10.11 22.02
CA PRO A 137 3.37 8.86 21.55
C PRO A 137 1.86 8.79 21.76
N GLU A 138 1.27 9.70 22.54
CA GLU A 138 -0.16 9.76 22.75
C GLU A 138 -0.91 10.47 21.61
N LYS A 139 -0.21 11.08 20.64
CA LYS A 139 -0.82 11.82 19.53
C LYS A 139 -0.80 11.04 18.23
N CYS A 140 -1.96 10.93 17.57
CA CYS A 140 -2.11 10.24 16.28
C CYS A 140 -1.19 10.80 15.18
N GLU A 141 -0.96 12.12 15.16
CA GLU A 141 -0.11 12.81 14.17
C GLU A 141 1.37 12.41 14.23
N ASN A 142 1.79 11.76 15.31
CA ASN A 142 3.15 11.29 15.51
C ASN A 142 3.36 9.84 15.04
N TYR A 143 2.37 9.26 14.37
CA TYR A 143 2.45 7.94 13.74
C TYR A 143 2.39 8.05 12.22
N ARG A 144 3.02 7.09 11.55
CA ARG A 144 2.95 6.89 10.10
C ARG A 144 2.12 5.65 9.81
N PRO A 145 1.11 5.71 8.93
CA PRO A 145 0.41 4.52 8.49
C PRO A 145 1.31 3.75 7.51
N ILE A 146 1.58 2.50 7.83
CA ILE A 146 2.22 1.57 6.89
C ILE A 146 1.19 0.53 6.50
N SER A 147 0.80 0.54 5.24
CA SER A 147 -0.14 -0.44 4.68
C SER A 147 0.56 -1.77 4.42
N LEU A 148 0.09 -2.82 5.05
CA LEU A 148 0.56 -4.18 4.85
C LEU A 148 -0.36 -4.85 3.83
N LEU A 149 0.13 -5.00 2.61
CA LEU A 149 -0.59 -5.63 1.51
C LEU A 149 -0.41 -7.15 1.53
N SER A 150 -1.37 -7.85 0.95
CA SER A 150 -1.23 -9.28 0.67
C SER A 150 -0.06 -9.55 -0.28
N ASN A 151 0.53 -10.74 -0.22
CA ASN A 151 1.62 -11.10 -1.15
C ASN A 151 1.15 -11.13 -2.60
N LEU A 152 -0.11 -11.50 -2.87
CA LEU A 152 -0.69 -11.42 -4.21
C LEU A 152 -0.81 -9.96 -4.67
N GLY A 153 -1.28 -9.05 -3.80
CA GLY A 153 -1.30 -7.62 -4.08
C GLY A 153 0.07 -7.07 -4.44
N LYS A 154 1.11 -7.47 -3.70
CA LYS A 154 2.50 -7.07 -4.00
C LYS A 154 3.00 -7.56 -5.36
N ILE A 155 2.57 -8.74 -5.82
CA ILE A 155 2.92 -9.25 -7.16
C ILE A 155 2.29 -8.36 -8.23
N PHE A 156 0.98 -8.09 -8.11
CA PHE A 156 0.28 -7.19 -9.03
C PHE A 156 0.94 -5.81 -9.08
N GLU A 157 1.24 -5.20 -7.93
CA GLU A 157 1.90 -3.89 -7.87
C GLU A 157 3.28 -3.90 -8.52
N LYS A 158 4.07 -4.98 -8.36
CA LYS A 158 5.39 -5.07 -8.99
C LYS A 158 5.29 -5.16 -10.50
N VAL A 159 4.32 -5.89 -11.04
CA VAL A 159 4.04 -5.93 -12.48
C VAL A 159 3.66 -4.54 -12.99
N MET A 160 2.75 -3.84 -12.31
CA MET A 160 2.36 -2.48 -12.68
C MET A 160 3.53 -1.51 -12.58
N TYR A 161 4.32 -1.61 -11.51
CA TYR A 161 5.50 -0.76 -11.31
C TYR A 161 6.48 -0.86 -12.47
N SER A 162 6.78 -2.08 -12.98
CA SER A 162 7.70 -2.20 -14.11
C SER A 162 7.17 -1.49 -15.36
N ARG A 163 5.85 -1.60 -15.66
CA ARG A 163 5.24 -0.92 -16.81
C ARG A 163 5.30 0.59 -16.73
N VAL A 164 5.05 1.12 -15.53
CA VAL A 164 5.10 2.58 -15.29
C VAL A 164 6.54 3.10 -15.28
N SER A 165 7.49 2.29 -14.77
CA SER A 165 8.89 2.71 -14.69
C SER A 165 9.61 2.64 -16.03
N ASP A 166 9.18 1.76 -16.93
CA ASP A 166 9.74 1.60 -18.27
C ASP A 166 9.18 2.64 -19.26
N PHE A 167 8.14 3.37 -18.89
CA PHE A 167 7.53 4.48 -19.62
C PHE A 167 8.20 5.82 -19.30
#